data_b15300887a395e56bfceffcbcf227b95
#
_entry.id   b15300887a395e56bfceffcbcf227b95
#
_cell.length_a   1.000
_cell.length_b   1.000
_cell.length_c   1.000
_cell.angle_alpha   90.00
_cell.angle_beta   90.00
_cell.angle_gamma   90.00
#
_symmetry.space_group_name_H-M   'P 1'
#
loop_
_entity.id
_entity.type
_entity.pdbx_description
1 polymer ?
#
loop_
_entity_poly.entity_id
_entity_poly.type
_entity_poly.pdbx_seq_one_letter_code
_entity_poly.pdbx_strand_id
1 'polypeptide(L)'
;KIDPAFKPSVTIIIPCFNEETWISRTIISCMNQNYPPDKLEVIVVDDCSTDRSVEVIKDTIEKIASAEGERMNIRNRLSYIVQEQNAGKRAALCRGVDVAKGEFVIFVDSDSFLDPYAVVNLVQPFKDPKMGGVAGRTDVANTYTNSLTKMQSVRYYIAFRVMKASEALFDTVTCLSGPLSCYRKSIVKEHEEAWLNQKFLGHKATFGDDRAMTNFVLSHHRTYYQDTAVCSTIVPNKQKVFLKQQMRWKRSWLRESLMAGAFMWRKEPFAALNFYIGLLVPILAPIVVAYNLFYVPFTPHIF
;
A
#
# COMPACT_ATOMS: atom_id res chain seq x y z
N LYS A 1 15.53 15.05 -5.67
CA LYS A 1 15.22 16.34 -6.32
C LYS A 1 14.12 16.08 -7.34
N ILE A 2 12.99 16.80 -7.25
CA ILE A 2 11.87 16.65 -8.19
C ILE A 2 12.29 17.22 -9.54
N ASP A 3 12.10 16.44 -10.60
CA ASP A 3 12.32 16.86 -11.98
C ASP A 3 10.96 16.98 -12.69
N PRO A 4 10.50 18.19 -13.01
CA PRO A 4 9.21 18.39 -13.66
C PRO A 4 9.10 17.74 -15.05
N ALA A 5 10.23 17.48 -15.70
CA ALA A 5 10.26 16.84 -17.03
C ALA A 5 10.08 15.32 -16.99
N PHE A 6 10.40 14.68 -15.85
CA PHE A 6 10.25 13.24 -15.69
C PHE A 6 8.81 12.87 -15.35
N LYS A 7 8.04 12.54 -16.36
CA LYS A 7 6.63 12.14 -16.28
C LYS A 7 6.40 10.91 -17.17
N PRO A 8 6.77 9.70 -16.70
CA PRO A 8 6.51 8.44 -17.41
C PRO A 8 5.01 8.14 -17.46
N SER A 9 4.60 7.18 -18.29
CA SER A 9 3.20 6.73 -18.30
C SER A 9 2.87 5.91 -17.06
N VAL A 10 1.72 6.20 -16.43
CA VAL A 10 1.28 5.56 -15.19
C VAL A 10 -0.17 5.08 -15.31
N THR A 11 -0.47 3.94 -14.70
CA THR A 11 -1.85 3.47 -14.50
C THR A 11 -2.11 3.37 -13.00
N ILE A 12 -3.11 4.10 -12.50
CA ILE A 12 -3.62 3.94 -11.14
C ILE A 12 -4.64 2.80 -11.14
N ILE A 13 -4.48 1.85 -10.23
CA ILE A 13 -5.37 0.70 -10.06
C ILE A 13 -6.01 0.79 -8.67
N ILE A 14 -7.34 0.81 -8.64
CA ILE A 14 -8.15 0.94 -7.44
C ILE A 14 -8.96 -0.36 -7.27
N PRO A 15 -8.55 -1.30 -6.40
CA PRO A 15 -9.36 -2.46 -6.07
C PRO A 15 -10.53 -2.03 -5.17
N CYS A 16 -11.74 -2.41 -5.52
CA CYS A 16 -12.96 -2.03 -4.82
C CYS A 16 -13.74 -3.27 -4.37
N PHE A 17 -14.19 -3.29 -3.12
CA PHE A 17 -15.12 -4.29 -2.60
C PHE A 17 -15.94 -3.72 -1.45
N ASN A 18 -17.24 -3.47 -1.69
CA ASN A 18 -18.18 -2.91 -0.72
C ASN A 18 -17.71 -1.55 -0.14
N GLU A 19 -17.43 -0.59 -1.02
CA GLU A 19 -16.90 0.74 -0.70
C GLU A 19 -17.76 1.88 -1.28
N GLU A 20 -19.07 1.71 -1.33
CA GLU A 20 -20.03 2.70 -1.88
C GLU A 20 -19.88 4.10 -1.27
N THR A 21 -19.37 4.19 -0.03
CA THR A 21 -19.23 5.46 0.71
C THR A 21 -18.05 6.30 0.19
N TRP A 22 -16.94 5.67 -0.22
CA TRP A 22 -15.69 6.39 -0.45
C TRP A 22 -15.19 6.34 -1.89
N ILE A 23 -15.59 5.33 -2.66
CA ILE A 23 -15.04 5.06 -4.00
C ILE A 23 -15.16 6.25 -4.96
N SER A 24 -16.25 7.00 -4.93
CA SER A 24 -16.42 8.20 -5.77
C SER A 24 -15.34 9.25 -5.49
N ARG A 25 -15.09 9.55 -4.20
CA ARG A 25 -14.07 10.51 -3.80
C ARG A 25 -12.65 10.03 -4.18
N THR A 26 -12.39 8.74 -4.05
CA THR A 26 -11.11 8.14 -4.45
C THR A 26 -10.88 8.32 -5.95
N ILE A 27 -11.86 7.96 -6.79
CA ILE A 27 -11.78 8.13 -8.26
C ILE A 27 -11.52 9.59 -8.62
N ILE A 28 -12.29 10.53 -8.05
CA ILE A 28 -12.12 11.96 -8.31
C ILE A 28 -10.71 12.43 -7.94
N SER A 29 -10.17 12.03 -6.78
CA SER A 29 -8.82 12.39 -6.35
C SER A 29 -7.73 11.84 -7.28
N CYS A 30 -7.91 10.62 -7.79
CA CYS A 30 -7.00 9.99 -8.75
C CYS A 30 -7.04 10.66 -10.13
N MET A 31 -8.19 11.17 -10.56
CA MET A 31 -8.33 11.91 -11.82
C MET A 31 -7.79 13.32 -11.75
N ASN A 32 -7.86 13.98 -10.57
CA ASN A 32 -7.44 15.35 -10.32
C ASN A 32 -5.93 15.48 -10.02
N GLN A 33 -5.10 14.68 -10.67
CA GLN A 33 -3.65 14.77 -10.51
C GLN A 33 -3.03 15.82 -11.44
N ASN A 34 -2.06 16.56 -10.94
CA ASN A 34 -1.23 17.46 -11.77
C ASN A 34 -0.22 16.64 -12.60
N TYR A 35 -0.76 15.90 -13.54
CA TYR A 35 -0.04 14.98 -14.40
C TYR A 35 -0.57 15.07 -15.84
N PRO A 36 0.27 14.85 -16.89
CA PRO A 36 -0.20 14.88 -18.27
C PRO A 36 -1.35 13.91 -18.51
N PRO A 37 -2.48 14.35 -19.07
CA PRO A 37 -3.65 13.51 -19.28
C PRO A 37 -3.39 12.28 -20.15
N ASP A 38 -2.53 12.40 -21.15
CA ASP A 38 -2.12 11.33 -22.05
C ASP A 38 -1.21 10.27 -21.42
N LYS A 39 -0.69 10.55 -20.21
CA LYS A 39 0.22 9.68 -19.46
C LYS A 39 -0.37 9.13 -18.16
N LEU A 40 -1.62 9.44 -17.85
CA LEU A 40 -2.32 8.99 -16.65
C LEU A 40 -3.58 8.23 -17.01
N GLU A 41 -3.63 6.96 -16.64
CA GLU A 41 -4.79 6.09 -16.72
C GLU A 41 -5.27 5.72 -15.31
N VAL A 42 -6.58 5.57 -15.11
CA VAL A 42 -7.19 5.11 -13.86
C VAL A 42 -8.11 3.93 -14.16
N ILE A 43 -7.92 2.83 -13.45
CA ILE A 43 -8.72 1.60 -13.60
C ILE A 43 -9.29 1.24 -12.23
N VAL A 44 -10.60 1.15 -12.12
CA VAL A 44 -11.28 0.62 -10.93
C VAL A 44 -11.60 -0.85 -11.19
N VAL A 45 -11.18 -1.73 -10.27
CA VAL A 45 -11.51 -3.16 -10.36
C VAL A 45 -12.40 -3.53 -9.19
N ASP A 46 -13.68 -3.71 -9.47
CA ASP A 46 -14.66 -4.18 -8.49
C ASP A 46 -14.57 -5.70 -8.32
N ASP A 47 -14.35 -6.14 -7.10
CA ASP A 47 -14.18 -7.56 -6.73
C ASP A 47 -15.53 -8.21 -6.33
N CYS A 48 -16.55 -8.04 -7.20
CA CYS A 48 -17.90 -8.55 -7.00
C CYS A 48 -18.58 -7.96 -5.74
N SER A 49 -18.66 -6.62 -5.66
CA SER A 49 -19.35 -5.92 -4.57
C SER A 49 -20.85 -6.28 -4.51
N THR A 50 -21.38 -6.34 -3.29
CA THR A 50 -22.78 -6.64 -2.99
C THR A 50 -23.58 -5.41 -2.56
N ASP A 51 -22.92 -4.27 -2.38
CA ASP A 51 -23.51 -2.96 -2.10
C ASP A 51 -23.68 -2.14 -3.41
N ARG A 52 -23.86 -0.84 -3.31
CA ARG A 52 -24.00 0.06 -4.43
C ARG A 52 -22.68 0.55 -5.05
N SER A 53 -21.54 -0.08 -4.72
CA SER A 53 -20.22 0.35 -5.20
C SER A 53 -20.16 0.46 -6.73
N VAL A 54 -20.64 -0.55 -7.46
CA VAL A 54 -20.63 -0.55 -8.94
C VAL A 54 -21.48 0.59 -9.52
N GLU A 55 -22.64 0.85 -8.93
CA GLU A 55 -23.53 1.95 -9.32
C GLU A 55 -22.83 3.30 -9.11
N VAL A 56 -22.24 3.51 -7.92
CA VAL A 56 -21.49 4.73 -7.58
C VAL A 56 -20.29 4.93 -8.51
N ILE A 57 -19.57 3.87 -8.90
CA ILE A 57 -18.48 3.94 -9.88
C ILE A 57 -18.97 4.46 -11.22
N LYS A 58 -20.05 3.88 -11.76
CA LYS A 58 -20.67 4.29 -13.04
C LYS A 58 -21.10 5.74 -13.02
N ASP A 59 -21.87 6.12 -11.99
CA ASP A 59 -22.35 7.50 -11.83
C ASP A 59 -21.19 8.51 -11.73
N THR A 60 -20.11 8.14 -11.05
CA THR A 60 -18.92 8.98 -10.91
C THR A 60 -18.23 9.18 -12.24
N ILE A 61 -18.07 8.11 -13.03
CA ILE A 61 -17.47 8.18 -14.37
C ILE A 61 -18.30 9.08 -15.29
N GLU A 62 -19.63 8.92 -15.28
CA GLU A 62 -20.54 9.74 -16.09
C GLU A 62 -20.50 11.23 -15.67
N LYS A 63 -20.47 11.52 -14.38
CA LYS A 63 -20.34 12.89 -13.86
C LYS A 63 -19.04 13.56 -14.31
N ILE A 64 -17.91 12.85 -14.20
CA ILE A 64 -16.61 13.38 -14.65
C ILE A 64 -16.60 13.60 -16.15
N ALA A 65 -17.12 12.64 -16.93
CA ALA A 65 -17.20 12.75 -18.40
C ALA A 65 -18.09 13.92 -18.85
N SER A 66 -19.18 14.18 -18.14
CA SER A 66 -20.09 15.30 -18.44
C SER A 66 -19.53 16.66 -18.04
N ALA A 67 -18.77 16.74 -16.93
CA ALA A 67 -18.23 17.99 -16.40
C ALA A 67 -17.00 18.49 -17.15
N GLU A 68 -16.10 17.58 -17.57
CA GLU A 68 -14.80 17.93 -18.17
C GLU A 68 -14.81 17.86 -19.71
N GLY A 69 -15.88 17.38 -20.31
CA GLY A 69 -16.11 17.31 -21.75
C GLY A 69 -15.04 16.54 -22.52
N GLU A 70 -15.00 16.75 -23.85
CA GLU A 70 -14.01 16.12 -24.75
C GLU A 70 -12.55 16.54 -24.46
N ARG A 71 -12.35 17.64 -23.72
CA ARG A 71 -11.02 18.22 -23.43
C ARG A 71 -10.03 17.28 -22.74
N MET A 72 -10.51 16.29 -21.95
CA MET A 72 -9.62 15.45 -21.16
C MET A 72 -9.61 13.98 -21.58
N ASN A 73 -10.30 13.64 -22.67
CA ASN A 73 -10.36 12.27 -23.20
C ASN A 73 -10.67 11.21 -22.10
N ILE A 74 -11.61 11.56 -21.22
CA ILE A 74 -11.91 10.82 -19.97
C ILE A 74 -12.21 9.35 -20.23
N ARG A 75 -13.00 9.04 -21.26
CA ARG A 75 -13.39 7.66 -21.58
C ARG A 75 -12.22 6.75 -21.94
N ASN A 76 -11.08 7.31 -22.37
CA ASN A 76 -9.87 6.55 -22.68
C ASN A 76 -8.93 6.43 -21.47
N ARG A 77 -9.15 7.23 -20.44
CA ARG A 77 -8.29 7.32 -19.26
C ARG A 77 -8.89 6.74 -18.00
N LEU A 78 -10.20 6.66 -17.91
CA LEU A 78 -10.92 6.16 -16.74
C LEU A 78 -11.81 5.00 -17.16
N SER A 79 -11.54 3.82 -16.64
CA SER A 79 -12.31 2.60 -16.91
C SER A 79 -12.57 1.83 -15.60
N TYR A 80 -13.53 0.91 -15.68
CA TYR A 80 -13.78 -0.01 -14.59
C TYR A 80 -14.00 -1.44 -15.10
N ILE A 81 -13.71 -2.41 -14.25
CA ILE A 81 -13.91 -3.84 -14.47
C ILE A 81 -14.70 -4.37 -13.28
N VAL A 82 -15.71 -5.18 -13.52
CA VAL A 82 -16.45 -5.92 -12.50
C VAL A 82 -16.09 -7.39 -12.62
N GLN A 83 -15.56 -7.99 -11.55
CA GLN A 83 -15.26 -9.42 -11.51
C GLN A 83 -16.53 -10.25 -11.31
N GLU A 84 -16.59 -11.44 -11.89
CA GLU A 84 -17.74 -12.34 -11.79
C GLU A 84 -17.90 -12.94 -10.39
N GLN A 85 -16.80 -13.04 -9.64
CA GLN A 85 -16.77 -13.56 -8.26
C GLN A 85 -15.72 -12.82 -7.43
N ASN A 86 -15.95 -12.79 -6.12
CA ASN A 86 -14.96 -12.25 -5.20
C ASN A 86 -13.72 -13.16 -5.14
N ALA A 87 -12.61 -12.67 -5.69
CA ALA A 87 -11.32 -13.38 -5.72
C ALA A 87 -10.29 -12.77 -4.77
N GLY A 88 -10.64 -11.67 -4.10
CA GLY A 88 -9.81 -10.94 -3.14
C GLY A 88 -8.98 -9.82 -3.79
N LYS A 89 -8.56 -8.88 -2.94
CA LYS A 89 -7.85 -7.65 -3.34
C LYS A 89 -6.68 -7.92 -4.29
N ARG A 90 -5.90 -8.98 -4.04
CA ARG A 90 -4.73 -9.32 -4.86
C ARG A 90 -5.12 -9.67 -6.30
N ALA A 91 -6.17 -10.46 -6.47
CA ALA A 91 -6.69 -10.80 -7.79
C ALA A 91 -7.24 -9.57 -8.54
N ALA A 92 -7.93 -8.68 -7.82
CA ALA A 92 -8.39 -7.42 -8.39
C ALA A 92 -7.23 -6.53 -8.86
N LEU A 93 -6.15 -6.43 -8.07
CA LEU A 93 -4.95 -5.70 -8.47
C LEU A 93 -4.28 -6.32 -9.70
N CYS A 94 -4.09 -7.64 -9.75
CA CYS A 94 -3.53 -8.34 -10.91
C CYS A 94 -4.39 -8.12 -12.16
N ARG A 95 -5.72 -8.23 -12.04
CA ARG A 95 -6.64 -7.95 -13.16
C ARG A 95 -6.49 -6.52 -13.71
N GLY A 96 -6.26 -5.54 -12.82
CA GLY A 96 -5.96 -4.17 -13.22
C GLY A 96 -4.60 -4.05 -13.93
N VAL A 97 -3.56 -4.74 -13.42
CA VAL A 97 -2.22 -4.77 -14.03
C VAL A 97 -2.23 -5.38 -15.42
N ASP A 98 -3.06 -6.40 -15.67
CA ASP A 98 -3.19 -7.07 -16.97
C ASP A 98 -3.63 -6.12 -18.09
N VAL A 99 -4.53 -5.20 -17.79
CA VAL A 99 -5.09 -4.26 -18.76
C VAL A 99 -4.41 -2.88 -18.73
N ALA A 100 -3.56 -2.61 -17.71
CA ALA A 100 -2.86 -1.35 -17.55
C ALA A 100 -1.95 -1.03 -18.76
N LYS A 101 -1.99 0.21 -19.23
CA LYS A 101 -1.15 0.69 -20.35
C LYS A 101 0.13 1.37 -19.87
N GLY A 102 0.16 1.88 -18.63
CA GLY A 102 1.30 2.59 -18.05
C GLY A 102 2.54 1.71 -17.90
N GLU A 103 3.71 2.34 -18.00
CA GLU A 103 4.99 1.73 -17.65
C GLU A 103 5.07 1.41 -16.16
N PHE A 104 4.45 2.28 -15.34
CA PHE A 104 4.35 2.12 -13.91
C PHE A 104 2.89 1.90 -13.50
N VAL A 105 2.69 1.06 -12.48
CA VAL A 105 1.38 0.83 -11.86
C VAL A 105 1.39 1.41 -10.46
N ILE A 106 0.33 2.15 -10.12
CA ILE A 106 0.12 2.76 -8.82
C ILE A 106 -1.08 2.08 -8.18
N PHE A 107 -0.90 1.47 -7.02
CA PHE A 107 -1.98 0.89 -6.25
C PHE A 107 -2.50 1.91 -5.24
N VAL A 108 -3.81 2.10 -5.22
CA VAL A 108 -4.52 3.04 -4.34
C VAL A 108 -5.71 2.33 -3.73
N ASP A 109 -5.81 2.31 -2.41
CA ASP A 109 -6.96 1.72 -1.72
C ASP A 109 -8.24 2.52 -1.99
N SER A 110 -9.40 1.86 -2.06
CA SER A 110 -10.71 2.43 -2.41
C SER A 110 -11.23 3.51 -1.43
N ASP A 111 -10.61 3.61 -0.26
CA ASP A 111 -10.87 4.61 0.78
C ASP A 111 -9.73 5.64 0.96
N SER A 112 -8.87 5.76 -0.06
CA SER A 112 -7.69 6.62 -0.02
C SER A 112 -7.79 7.76 -1.05
N PHE A 113 -7.37 8.97 -0.66
CA PHE A 113 -7.51 10.20 -1.43
C PHE A 113 -6.15 10.82 -1.69
N LEU A 114 -5.81 11.00 -2.95
CA LEU A 114 -4.53 11.54 -3.37
C LEU A 114 -4.49 13.06 -3.31
N ASP A 115 -3.35 13.62 -2.86
CA ASP A 115 -3.00 15.01 -3.08
C ASP A 115 -2.77 15.26 -4.59
N PRO A 116 -3.09 16.44 -5.14
CA PRO A 116 -2.93 16.73 -6.57
C PRO A 116 -1.51 16.51 -7.13
N TYR A 117 -0.49 16.55 -6.30
CA TYR A 117 0.92 16.34 -6.69
C TYR A 117 1.44 14.95 -6.33
N ALA A 118 0.58 14.06 -5.83
CA ALA A 118 1.00 12.73 -5.35
C ALA A 118 1.70 11.92 -6.45
N VAL A 119 1.10 11.81 -7.63
CA VAL A 119 1.63 11.01 -8.74
C VAL A 119 2.96 11.56 -9.26
N VAL A 120 3.06 12.86 -9.52
CA VAL A 120 4.30 13.46 -10.04
C VAL A 120 5.47 13.31 -9.06
N ASN A 121 5.20 13.35 -7.76
CA ASN A 121 6.22 13.14 -6.73
C ASN A 121 6.58 11.66 -6.58
N LEU A 122 5.59 10.77 -6.64
CA LEU A 122 5.75 9.33 -6.41
C LEU A 122 6.66 8.66 -7.45
N VAL A 123 6.62 9.12 -8.70
CA VAL A 123 7.42 8.56 -9.80
C VAL A 123 8.87 8.99 -9.79
N GLN A 124 9.25 10.06 -9.09
CA GLN A 124 10.60 10.64 -9.15
C GLN A 124 11.74 9.68 -8.82
N PRO A 125 11.64 8.80 -7.78
CA PRO A 125 12.70 7.86 -7.46
C PRO A 125 13.00 6.85 -8.58
N PHE A 126 12.06 6.60 -9.50
CA PHE A 126 12.24 5.67 -10.62
C PHE A 126 13.20 6.15 -11.72
N LYS A 127 13.75 7.34 -11.60
CA LYS A 127 14.92 7.77 -12.37
C LYS A 127 16.12 6.86 -12.14
N ASP A 128 16.23 6.27 -10.94
CA ASP A 128 17.16 5.17 -10.71
C ASP A 128 16.58 3.89 -11.35
N PRO A 129 17.25 3.29 -12.34
CA PRO A 129 16.79 2.05 -12.97
C PRO A 129 16.74 0.87 -11.99
N LYS A 130 17.46 0.93 -10.86
CA LYS A 130 17.43 -0.09 -9.81
C LYS A 130 16.21 0.04 -8.87
N MET A 131 15.48 1.17 -8.95
CA MET A 131 14.27 1.38 -8.15
C MET A 131 13.13 0.52 -8.69
N GLY A 132 12.64 -0.41 -7.90
CA GLY A 132 11.54 -1.32 -8.25
C GLY A 132 10.19 -0.90 -7.69
N GLY A 133 10.18 -0.23 -6.53
CA GLY A 133 8.94 0.19 -5.88
C GLY A 133 9.11 1.40 -4.95
N VAL A 134 8.07 2.22 -4.86
CA VAL A 134 8.04 3.46 -4.06
C VAL A 134 6.72 3.55 -3.30
N ALA A 135 6.79 3.81 -2.00
CA ALA A 135 5.62 4.15 -1.18
C ALA A 135 5.47 5.66 -1.05
N GLY A 136 4.25 6.15 -1.09
CA GLY A 136 3.92 7.51 -0.69
C GLY A 136 3.65 7.63 0.80
N ARG A 137 3.49 8.88 1.26
CA ARG A 137 3.06 9.21 2.62
C ARG A 137 1.56 9.05 2.74
N THR A 138 1.13 8.36 3.80
CA THR A 138 -0.28 8.22 4.12
C THR A 138 -0.59 8.94 5.43
N ASP A 139 -1.49 9.90 5.38
CA ASP A 139 -2.06 10.61 6.54
C ASP A 139 -3.49 10.09 6.82
N VAL A 140 -4.03 10.31 8.02
CA VAL A 140 -5.37 9.88 8.40
C VAL A 140 -6.38 10.97 8.11
N ALA A 141 -7.34 10.70 7.21
CA ALA A 141 -8.35 11.68 6.79
C ALA A 141 -9.39 11.98 7.89
N ASN A 142 -9.77 10.97 8.68
CA ASN A 142 -10.79 11.09 9.73
C ASN A 142 -10.21 11.21 11.14
N THR A 143 -9.07 11.88 11.30
CA THR A 143 -8.33 12.02 12.56
C THR A 143 -9.20 12.48 13.73
N TYR A 144 -10.10 13.43 13.50
CA TYR A 144 -10.88 14.09 14.58
C TYR A 144 -12.24 13.42 14.89
N THR A 145 -12.50 12.23 14.36
CA THR A 145 -13.76 11.53 14.61
C THR A 145 -13.91 11.10 16.09
N ASN A 146 -12.84 10.51 16.68
CA ASN A 146 -12.82 10.12 18.09
C ASN A 146 -11.37 9.88 18.59
N SER A 147 -11.21 9.48 19.86
CA SER A 147 -9.90 9.22 20.45
C SER A 147 -9.14 8.08 19.76
N LEU A 148 -9.85 7.05 19.28
CA LEU A 148 -9.26 5.92 18.57
C LEU A 148 -8.65 6.37 17.22
N THR A 149 -9.33 7.24 16.48
CA THR A 149 -8.81 7.77 15.21
C THR A 149 -7.64 8.73 15.41
N LYS A 150 -7.66 9.54 16.48
CA LYS A 150 -6.50 10.37 16.89
C LYS A 150 -5.27 9.53 17.21
N MET A 151 -5.44 8.46 17.98
CA MET A 151 -4.35 7.54 18.30
C MET A 151 -3.76 6.88 17.03
N GLN A 152 -4.62 6.49 16.10
CA GLN A 152 -4.17 5.95 14.80
C GLN A 152 -3.42 6.98 13.98
N SER A 153 -3.84 8.25 13.97
CA SER A 153 -3.14 9.34 13.28
C SER A 153 -1.69 9.51 13.79
N VAL A 154 -1.49 9.48 15.11
CA VAL A 154 -0.13 9.51 15.70
C VAL A 154 0.69 8.30 15.26
N ARG A 155 0.09 7.12 15.25
CA ARG A 155 0.77 5.89 14.78
C ARG A 155 1.16 5.96 13.30
N TYR A 156 0.29 6.49 12.44
CA TYR A 156 0.60 6.72 11.02
C TYR A 156 1.73 7.73 10.86
N TYR A 157 1.71 8.82 11.62
CA TYR A 157 2.79 9.80 11.62
C TYR A 157 4.15 9.13 11.92
N ILE A 158 4.24 8.34 12.99
CA ILE A 158 5.48 7.62 13.35
C ILE A 158 5.86 6.62 12.26
N ALA A 159 4.90 5.82 11.77
CA ALA A 159 5.17 4.78 10.77
C ALA A 159 5.70 5.34 9.44
N PHE A 160 5.14 6.46 8.98
CA PHE A 160 5.52 7.03 7.68
C PHE A 160 6.67 8.03 7.82
N ARG A 161 6.62 8.98 8.77
CA ARG A 161 7.60 10.07 8.83
C ARG A 161 8.86 9.74 9.62
N VAL A 162 8.86 8.67 10.39
CA VAL A 162 10.04 8.23 11.12
C VAL A 162 10.53 6.88 10.59
N MET A 163 9.72 5.82 10.68
CA MET A 163 10.18 4.47 10.36
C MET A 163 10.46 4.29 8.86
N LYS A 164 9.49 4.58 7.99
CA LYS A 164 9.71 4.46 6.53
C LYS A 164 10.75 5.45 6.00
N ALA A 165 10.81 6.66 6.57
CA ALA A 165 11.83 7.63 6.21
C ALA A 165 13.23 7.13 6.56
N SER A 166 13.42 6.46 7.71
CA SER A 166 14.70 5.85 8.06
C SER A 166 15.06 4.66 7.15
N GLU A 167 14.11 3.80 6.82
CA GLU A 167 14.32 2.71 5.86
C GLU A 167 14.70 3.23 4.46
N ALA A 168 14.12 4.36 4.04
CA ALA A 168 14.40 5.00 2.76
C ALA A 168 15.83 5.52 2.62
N LEU A 169 16.51 5.85 3.72
CA LEU A 169 17.93 6.24 3.69
C LEU A 169 18.85 5.13 3.14
N PHE A 170 18.37 3.89 3.20
CA PHE A 170 19.10 2.70 2.75
C PHE A 170 18.46 2.04 1.52
N ASP A 171 17.50 2.71 0.87
CA ASP A 171 16.72 2.16 -0.26
C ASP A 171 16.11 0.76 0.04
N THR A 172 15.68 0.52 1.26
CA THR A 172 15.21 -0.78 1.79
C THR A 172 13.90 -0.68 2.54
N VAL A 173 12.92 0.06 2.01
CA VAL A 173 11.59 0.17 2.62
C VAL A 173 10.91 -1.20 2.60
N THR A 174 10.62 -1.75 3.78
CA THR A 174 10.13 -3.11 3.99
C THR A 174 8.62 -3.30 3.77
N CYS A 175 7.88 -2.19 3.52
CA CYS A 175 6.46 -2.23 3.21
C CYS A 175 6.04 -1.03 2.37
N LEU A 176 5.74 -1.26 1.10
CA LEU A 176 5.11 -0.28 0.20
C LEU A 176 3.59 -0.35 0.41
N SER A 177 3.08 0.52 1.27
CA SER A 177 1.71 0.43 1.81
C SER A 177 0.61 0.61 0.76
N GLY A 178 -0.46 -0.17 0.89
CA GLY A 178 -1.60 -0.20 -0.03
C GLY A 178 -2.29 1.13 -0.36
N PRO A 179 -2.42 2.10 0.57
CA PRO A 179 -3.03 3.39 0.27
C PRO A 179 -2.37 4.19 -0.85
N LEU A 180 -1.03 4.08 -1.00
CA LEU A 180 -0.30 4.70 -2.11
C LEU A 180 1.05 4.02 -2.31
N SER A 181 1.14 3.19 -3.34
CA SER A 181 2.39 2.52 -3.73
C SER A 181 2.52 2.44 -5.24
N CYS A 182 3.73 2.59 -5.75
CA CYS A 182 4.04 2.56 -7.18
C CYS A 182 5.11 1.50 -7.46
N TYR A 183 4.97 0.81 -8.58
CA TYR A 183 5.85 -0.26 -9.01
C TYR A 183 6.13 -0.17 -10.51
N ARG A 184 7.30 -0.68 -10.95
CA ARG A 184 7.46 -1.01 -12.37
C ARG A 184 6.50 -2.12 -12.75
N LYS A 185 5.67 -1.91 -13.78
CA LYS A 185 4.69 -2.92 -14.22
C LYS A 185 5.36 -4.25 -14.57
N SER A 186 6.53 -4.22 -15.21
CA SER A 186 7.30 -5.42 -15.57
C SER A 186 7.60 -6.29 -14.35
N ILE A 187 8.00 -5.69 -13.20
CA ILE A 187 8.31 -6.43 -11.98
C ILE A 187 7.04 -7.08 -11.39
N VAL A 188 5.91 -6.34 -11.38
CA VAL A 188 4.65 -6.91 -10.89
C VAL A 188 4.22 -8.08 -11.75
N LYS A 189 4.34 -7.97 -13.08
CA LYS A 189 4.00 -9.06 -14.03
C LYS A 189 4.91 -10.27 -13.86
N GLU A 190 6.20 -10.06 -13.65
CA GLU A 190 7.16 -11.14 -13.40
C GLU A 190 6.80 -11.98 -12.17
N HIS A 191 6.28 -11.33 -11.12
CA HIS A 191 5.97 -12.00 -9.85
C HIS A 191 4.48 -12.29 -9.63
N GLU A 192 3.63 -11.98 -10.59
CA GLU A 192 2.16 -12.07 -10.46
C GLU A 192 1.68 -13.46 -10.06
N GLU A 193 2.11 -14.50 -10.74
CA GLU A 193 1.72 -15.88 -10.45
C GLU A 193 2.16 -16.30 -9.05
N ALA A 194 3.41 -16.00 -8.68
CA ALA A 194 3.94 -16.30 -7.35
C ALA A 194 3.21 -15.52 -6.25
N TRP A 195 2.80 -14.27 -6.54
CA TRP A 195 2.04 -13.43 -5.64
C TRP A 195 0.63 -13.94 -5.43
N LEU A 196 -0.10 -14.30 -6.51
CA LEU A 196 -1.47 -14.85 -6.45
C LEU A 196 -1.52 -16.19 -5.70
N ASN A 197 -0.50 -17.05 -5.90
CA ASN A 197 -0.44 -18.39 -5.35
C ASN A 197 0.42 -18.50 -4.09
N GLN A 198 0.79 -17.37 -3.47
CA GLN A 198 1.65 -17.38 -2.28
C GLN A 198 1.08 -18.27 -1.18
N LYS A 199 1.94 -19.15 -0.66
CA LYS A 199 1.65 -20.03 0.47
C LYS A 199 2.67 -19.82 1.58
N PHE A 200 2.24 -20.07 2.81
CA PHE A 200 3.11 -20.10 3.98
C PHE A 200 2.70 -21.29 4.86
N LEU A 201 3.65 -22.15 5.19
CA LEU A 201 3.42 -23.41 5.92
C LEU A 201 2.26 -24.24 5.32
N GLY A 202 2.19 -24.33 3.98
CA GLY A 202 1.16 -25.07 3.25
C GLY A 202 -0.19 -24.35 3.07
N HIS A 203 -0.43 -23.24 3.75
CA HIS A 203 -1.69 -22.50 3.68
C HIS A 203 -1.60 -21.28 2.74
N LYS A 204 -2.68 -21.02 1.97
CA LYS A 204 -2.76 -19.85 1.08
C LYS A 204 -2.71 -18.55 1.88
N ALA A 205 -1.90 -17.60 1.44
CA ALA A 205 -1.81 -16.25 2.02
C ALA A 205 -2.93 -15.36 1.48
N THR A 206 -3.96 -15.06 2.29
CA THR A 206 -5.16 -14.33 1.87
C THR A 206 -5.15 -12.83 2.20
N PHE A 207 -4.08 -12.31 2.82
CA PHE A 207 -3.93 -10.90 3.22
C PHE A 207 -2.45 -10.52 3.30
N GLY A 208 -2.14 -9.21 3.38
CA GLY A 208 -0.77 -8.69 3.40
C GLY A 208 -0.17 -8.56 2.00
N ASP A 209 -0.99 -8.15 1.07
CA ASP A 209 -0.68 -8.04 -0.35
C ASP A 209 0.45 -7.06 -0.62
N ASP A 210 0.43 -5.92 0.07
CA ASP A 210 1.43 -4.88 0.02
C ASP A 210 2.82 -5.35 0.48
N ARG A 211 2.91 -6.06 1.63
CA ARG A 211 4.18 -6.61 2.12
C ARG A 211 4.70 -7.74 1.24
N ALA A 212 3.80 -8.60 0.77
CA ALA A 212 4.19 -9.70 -0.11
C ALA A 212 4.80 -9.17 -1.42
N MET A 213 4.13 -8.23 -2.10
CA MET A 213 4.69 -7.59 -3.31
C MET A 213 5.98 -6.84 -2.99
N THR A 214 6.05 -6.15 -1.85
CA THR A 214 7.29 -5.48 -1.41
C THR A 214 8.44 -6.47 -1.30
N ASN A 215 8.23 -7.67 -0.73
CA ASN A 215 9.27 -8.69 -0.62
C ASN A 215 9.78 -9.16 -1.99
N PHE A 216 8.88 -9.40 -2.95
CA PHE A 216 9.27 -9.75 -4.32
C PHE A 216 10.13 -8.64 -4.95
N VAL A 217 9.70 -7.39 -4.84
CA VAL A 217 10.47 -6.25 -5.35
C VAL A 217 11.80 -6.10 -4.63
N LEU A 218 11.77 -6.06 -3.29
CA LEU A 218 12.95 -5.77 -2.47
C LEU A 218 14.02 -6.87 -2.59
N SER A 219 13.66 -8.13 -2.88
CA SER A 219 14.64 -9.21 -3.04
C SER A 219 15.70 -8.90 -4.11
N HIS A 220 15.33 -8.23 -5.21
CA HIS A 220 16.21 -7.94 -6.36
C HIS A 220 16.39 -6.46 -6.67
N HIS A 221 15.49 -5.59 -6.23
CA HIS A 221 15.46 -4.16 -6.52
C HIS A 221 15.57 -3.32 -5.25
N ARG A 222 15.64 -2.00 -5.43
CA ARG A 222 15.55 -1.01 -4.36
C ARG A 222 14.10 -0.63 -4.13
N THR A 223 13.75 -0.28 -2.89
CA THR A 223 12.45 0.25 -2.52
C THR A 223 12.65 1.57 -1.77
N TYR A 224 11.78 2.53 -2.01
CA TYR A 224 11.91 3.88 -1.47
C TYR A 224 10.61 4.39 -0.84
N TYR A 225 10.71 5.42 -0.04
CA TYR A 225 9.59 6.18 0.51
C TYR A 225 9.70 7.64 0.09
N GLN A 226 8.64 8.15 -0.58
CA GLN A 226 8.59 9.52 -1.05
C GLN A 226 7.64 10.35 -0.19
N ASP A 227 8.19 11.12 0.73
CA ASP A 227 7.42 11.91 1.71
C ASP A 227 6.51 12.97 1.07
N THR A 228 6.91 13.53 -0.08
CA THR A 228 6.13 14.54 -0.79
C THR A 228 4.99 13.97 -1.65
N ALA A 229 4.94 12.65 -1.84
CA ALA A 229 3.82 11.96 -2.48
C ALA A 229 2.76 11.62 -1.43
N VAL A 230 1.76 12.49 -1.27
CA VAL A 230 0.82 12.43 -0.15
C VAL A 230 -0.50 11.81 -0.54
N CYS A 231 -1.01 10.93 0.30
CA CYS A 231 -2.42 10.53 0.32
C CYS A 231 -2.99 10.59 1.73
N SER A 232 -4.30 10.57 1.84
CA SER A 232 -5.01 10.41 3.11
C SER A 232 -5.98 9.23 3.02
N THR A 233 -6.13 8.46 4.09
CA THR A 233 -7.00 7.28 4.14
C THR A 233 -7.95 7.32 5.32
N ILE A 234 -9.05 6.57 5.24
CA ILE A 234 -10.01 6.42 6.32
C ILE A 234 -9.56 5.30 7.25
N VAL A 235 -9.49 5.58 8.55
CA VAL A 235 -9.17 4.56 9.56
C VAL A 235 -10.41 4.17 10.38
N PRO A 236 -10.46 2.93 10.89
CA PRO A 236 -11.58 2.46 11.71
C PRO A 236 -11.82 3.34 12.94
N ASN A 237 -13.08 3.75 13.13
CA ASN A 237 -13.53 4.50 14.30
C ASN A 237 -14.18 3.62 15.37
N LYS A 238 -14.40 2.32 15.08
CA LYS A 238 -14.96 1.33 16.00
C LYS A 238 -13.87 0.37 16.47
N GLN A 239 -13.76 0.16 17.80
CA GLN A 239 -12.71 -0.66 18.40
C GLN A 239 -12.67 -2.10 17.86
N LYS A 240 -13.82 -2.74 17.68
CA LYS A 240 -13.91 -4.13 17.15
C LYS A 240 -13.29 -4.23 15.74
N VAL A 241 -13.58 -3.26 14.87
CA VAL A 241 -13.04 -3.21 13.50
C VAL A 241 -11.54 -2.96 13.53
N PHE A 242 -11.10 -2.00 14.37
CA PHE A 242 -9.69 -1.71 14.59
C PHE A 242 -8.90 -2.95 15.04
N LEU A 243 -9.37 -3.66 16.07
CA LEU A 243 -8.68 -4.86 16.58
C LEU A 243 -8.60 -5.96 15.52
N LYS A 244 -9.68 -6.19 14.75
CA LYS A 244 -9.66 -7.14 13.61
C LYS A 244 -8.62 -6.75 12.55
N GLN A 245 -8.53 -5.48 12.21
CA GLN A 245 -7.54 -4.95 11.28
C GLN A 245 -6.10 -5.13 11.81
N GLN A 246 -5.86 -4.80 13.11
CA GLN A 246 -4.55 -4.94 13.74
C GLN A 246 -4.08 -6.42 13.79
N MET A 247 -4.99 -7.35 14.08
CA MET A 247 -4.68 -8.78 14.06
C MET A 247 -4.28 -9.25 12.67
N ARG A 248 -4.99 -8.80 11.62
CA ARG A 248 -4.66 -9.10 10.23
C ARG A 248 -3.28 -8.55 9.85
N TRP A 249 -2.98 -7.30 10.25
CA TRP A 249 -1.69 -6.67 9.98
C TRP A 249 -0.52 -7.34 10.73
N LYS A 250 -0.72 -7.72 12.00
CA LYS A 250 0.32 -8.42 12.77
C LYS A 250 0.64 -9.81 12.20
N ARG A 251 -0.40 -10.57 11.81
CA ARG A 251 -0.21 -11.87 11.15
C ARG A 251 0.54 -11.75 9.83
N SER A 252 0.16 -10.76 9.01
CA SER A 252 0.86 -10.44 7.77
C SER A 252 2.30 -10.04 8.02
N TRP A 253 2.51 -9.13 8.98
CA TRP A 253 3.85 -8.67 9.34
C TRP A 253 4.78 -9.82 9.73
N LEU A 254 4.32 -10.71 10.61
CA LEU A 254 5.13 -11.85 11.05
C LEU A 254 5.51 -12.77 9.89
N ARG A 255 4.52 -13.18 9.08
CA ARG A 255 4.75 -14.03 7.92
C ARG A 255 5.74 -13.43 6.95
N GLU A 256 5.46 -12.21 6.51
CA GLU A 256 6.27 -11.56 5.47
C GLU A 256 7.66 -11.17 5.98
N SER A 257 7.81 -10.84 7.26
CA SER A 257 9.12 -10.59 7.86
C SER A 257 9.97 -11.86 7.97
N LEU A 258 9.36 -13.00 8.29
CA LEU A 258 10.06 -14.31 8.26
C LEU A 258 10.53 -14.66 6.84
N MET A 259 9.69 -14.43 5.83
CA MET A 259 10.07 -14.63 4.42
C MET A 259 11.17 -13.65 3.99
N ALA A 260 11.07 -12.37 4.36
CA ALA A 260 12.09 -11.37 4.06
C ALA A 260 13.44 -11.69 4.75
N GLY A 261 13.43 -12.34 5.90
CA GLY A 261 14.63 -12.78 6.60
C GLY A 261 15.55 -13.66 5.74
N ALA A 262 15.01 -14.34 4.73
CA ALA A 262 15.82 -15.16 3.83
C ALA A 262 16.77 -14.35 2.92
N PHE A 263 16.49 -13.06 2.68
CA PHE A 263 17.30 -12.24 1.77
C PHE A 263 17.80 -10.91 2.38
N MET A 264 17.20 -10.42 3.47
CA MET A 264 17.53 -9.12 4.05
C MET A 264 19.01 -8.99 4.47
N TRP A 265 19.68 -10.07 4.81
CA TRP A 265 21.12 -10.09 5.12
C TRP A 265 22.01 -9.67 3.94
N ARG A 266 21.49 -9.67 2.70
CA ARG A 266 22.19 -9.22 1.48
C ARG A 266 22.05 -7.72 1.22
N LYS A 267 21.22 -7.03 2.01
CA LYS A 267 21.00 -5.59 1.89
C LYS A 267 22.08 -4.83 2.64
N GLU A 268 21.95 -3.49 2.64
CA GLU A 268 22.88 -2.64 3.37
C GLU A 268 22.98 -3.09 4.84
N PRO A 269 24.23 -3.19 5.44
CA PRO A 269 24.43 -3.81 6.75
C PRO A 269 23.62 -3.21 7.90
N PHE A 270 23.49 -1.87 7.96
CA PHE A 270 22.69 -1.21 9.01
C PHE A 270 21.20 -1.46 8.82
N ALA A 271 20.70 -1.46 7.59
CA ALA A 271 19.32 -1.81 7.29
C ALA A 271 19.02 -3.27 7.65
N ALA A 272 19.93 -4.20 7.32
CA ALA A 272 19.83 -5.61 7.68
C ALA A 272 19.82 -5.78 9.22
N LEU A 273 20.75 -5.16 9.93
CA LEU A 273 20.80 -5.21 11.40
C LEU A 273 19.50 -4.69 12.02
N ASN A 274 19.03 -3.51 11.58
CA ASN A 274 17.78 -2.93 12.07
C ASN A 274 16.57 -3.84 11.80
N PHE A 275 16.52 -4.47 10.61
CA PHE A 275 15.48 -5.41 10.26
C PHE A 275 15.43 -6.61 11.22
N TYR A 276 16.59 -7.27 11.47
CA TYR A 276 16.63 -8.44 12.34
C TYR A 276 16.36 -8.10 13.80
N ILE A 277 16.83 -6.95 14.29
CA ILE A 277 16.47 -6.45 15.63
C ILE A 277 14.96 -6.22 15.71
N GLY A 278 14.38 -5.53 14.71
CA GLY A 278 12.95 -5.27 14.62
C GLY A 278 12.09 -6.55 14.50
N LEU A 279 12.65 -7.63 13.95
CA LEU A 279 11.99 -8.94 13.90
C LEU A 279 12.07 -9.68 15.24
N LEU A 280 13.24 -9.69 15.87
CA LEU A 280 13.51 -10.47 17.09
C LEU A 280 12.90 -9.85 18.35
N VAL A 281 12.98 -8.53 18.52
CA VAL A 281 12.49 -7.84 19.70
C VAL A 281 11.01 -8.14 20.01
N PRO A 282 10.05 -8.05 19.08
CA PRO A 282 8.65 -8.37 19.32
C PRO A 282 8.39 -9.85 19.68
N ILE A 283 9.30 -10.76 19.28
CA ILE A 283 9.20 -12.18 19.59
C ILE A 283 9.76 -12.45 21.00
N LEU A 284 10.88 -11.84 21.34
CA LEU A 284 11.57 -12.06 22.62
C LEU A 284 10.96 -11.25 23.77
N ALA A 285 10.44 -10.05 23.51
CA ALA A 285 9.88 -9.18 24.55
C ALA A 285 8.80 -9.83 25.43
N PRO A 286 7.83 -10.62 24.91
CA PRO A 286 6.86 -11.33 25.75
C PRO A 286 7.50 -12.34 26.67
N ILE A 287 8.58 -13.02 26.25
CA ILE A 287 9.33 -14.00 27.04
C ILE A 287 10.03 -13.28 28.18
N VAL A 288 10.73 -12.18 27.90
CA VAL A 288 11.40 -11.36 28.90
C VAL A 288 10.40 -10.78 29.91
N VAL A 289 9.25 -10.28 29.44
CA VAL A 289 8.18 -9.79 30.32
C VAL A 289 7.63 -10.90 31.21
N ALA A 290 7.34 -12.07 30.65
CA ALA A 290 6.86 -13.21 31.42
C ALA A 290 7.89 -13.67 32.48
N TYR A 291 9.17 -13.74 32.12
CA TYR A 291 10.26 -14.03 33.05
C TYR A 291 10.30 -13.04 34.20
N ASN A 292 10.28 -11.73 33.94
CA ASN A 292 10.30 -10.69 34.96
C ASN A 292 9.06 -10.67 35.85
N LEU A 293 7.88 -11.00 35.32
CA LEU A 293 6.62 -11.00 36.08
C LEU A 293 6.41 -12.26 36.91
N PHE A 294 6.81 -13.43 36.37
CA PHE A 294 6.44 -14.73 36.94
C PHE A 294 7.62 -15.50 37.55
N TYR A 295 8.86 -15.17 37.20
CA TYR A 295 10.04 -15.87 37.72
C TYR A 295 10.81 -15.02 38.73
N VAL A 296 11.20 -13.82 38.35
CA VAL A 296 12.05 -12.93 39.21
C VAL A 296 11.46 -12.69 40.61
N PRO A 297 10.14 -12.43 40.79
CA PRO A 297 9.60 -12.20 42.15
C PRO A 297 9.67 -13.41 43.09
N PHE A 298 9.81 -14.61 42.51
CA PHE A 298 9.87 -15.86 43.31
C PHE A 298 11.27 -16.43 43.46
N THR A 299 12.30 -15.74 42.98
CA THR A 299 13.71 -16.11 43.12
C THR A 299 14.47 -15.09 43.97
N PRO A 300 14.60 -15.32 45.33
CA PRO A 300 15.12 -14.34 46.25
C PRO A 300 16.64 -14.07 46.19
N HIS A 301 17.35 -14.59 45.21
CA HIS A 301 18.81 -14.52 45.11
C HIS A 301 19.36 -13.67 43.94
N ILE A 302 18.55 -12.79 43.34
CA ILE A 302 19.00 -11.95 42.22
C ILE A 302 19.05 -10.45 42.57
N PHE A 303 19.17 -10.12 43.89
CA PHE A 303 19.49 -8.76 44.38
C PHE A 303 20.68 -8.82 45.28
#